data_31678773d4bcebe5e1e9ea1db99ad381
#
_entry.id   31678773d4bcebe5e1e9ea1db99ad381
#
_cell.length_a   1.000
_cell.length_b   1.000
_cell.length_c   1.000
_cell.angle_alpha   90.00
_cell.angle_beta   90.00
_cell.angle_gamma   90.00
#
_symmetry.space_group_name_H-M   'P 1'
#
loop_
_entity.id
_entity.type
_entity.pdbx_description
1 polymer ?
#
loop_
_entity_poly.entity_id
_entity_poly.type
_entity_poly.pdbx_seq_one_letter_code
_entity_poly.pdbx_strand_id
1 'polypeptide(L)'
;MRDLTKKSPKKCLYTKGTKTGKILYECMIDKSNPFGFLCEGTKDALTIAGYGFNSFSCFGLNISERQMSLILKSGIKTLYIMYDSDEAGVEGAKRNFKYIRNFIDCNVIKYPQGFPYKDPNDIRDEYVLLDLLRGNL
;
A
#
# COMPACT_ATOMS: atom_id res chain seq x y z
N MET A 1 -7.69 5.22 -14.56
CA MET A 1 -6.88 5.99 -15.54
C MET A 1 -6.36 7.25 -14.85
N ARG A 2 -5.09 7.58 -15.07
CA ARG A 2 -4.51 8.83 -14.54
C ARG A 2 -4.90 10.00 -15.44
N ASP A 3 -5.36 11.10 -14.85
CA ASP A 3 -5.64 12.32 -15.61
C ASP A 3 -4.31 13.00 -16.01
N LEU A 4 -4.00 13.00 -17.30
CA LEU A 4 -2.81 13.61 -17.85
C LEU A 4 -3.02 15.07 -18.28
N THR A 5 -4.27 15.54 -18.27
CA THR A 5 -4.59 16.90 -18.76
C THR A 5 -4.35 18.00 -17.74
N LYS A 6 -4.08 17.63 -16.48
CA LYS A 6 -3.96 18.57 -15.33
C LYS A 6 -5.18 19.47 -15.11
N LYS A 7 -6.30 19.21 -15.79
CA LYS A 7 -7.55 19.99 -15.66
C LYS A 7 -8.44 19.49 -14.52
N SER A 8 -8.23 18.26 -14.06
CA SER A 8 -8.98 17.69 -12.93
C SER A 8 -8.18 17.79 -11.64
N PRO A 9 -8.80 18.16 -10.51
CA PRO A 9 -8.14 18.09 -9.20
C PRO A 9 -7.85 16.64 -8.76
N LYS A 10 -8.41 15.64 -9.44
CA LYS A 10 -8.21 14.23 -9.14
C LYS A 10 -7.03 13.67 -9.93
N LYS A 11 -6.05 13.09 -9.22
CA LYS A 11 -4.88 12.43 -9.85
C LYS A 11 -5.27 11.19 -10.65
N CYS A 12 -6.31 10.47 -10.26
CA CYS A 12 -6.80 9.27 -10.91
C CYS A 12 -8.30 9.37 -11.18
N LEU A 13 -8.69 8.98 -12.39
CA LEU A 13 -10.09 8.87 -12.80
C LEU A 13 -10.43 7.39 -12.95
N TYR A 14 -11.54 7.00 -12.36
CA TYR A 14 -12.10 5.66 -12.48
C TYR A 14 -13.32 5.68 -13.40
N THR A 15 -13.62 4.54 -14.00
CA THR A 15 -14.83 4.37 -14.80
C THR A 15 -16.05 4.74 -13.95
N LYS A 16 -17.02 5.44 -14.56
CA LYS A 16 -18.27 5.83 -13.89
C LYS A 16 -18.93 4.59 -13.25
N GLY A 17 -19.28 4.71 -11.96
CA GLY A 17 -19.87 3.62 -11.19
C GLY A 17 -18.88 2.71 -10.48
N THR A 18 -17.56 2.88 -10.68
CA THR A 18 -16.55 2.12 -9.93
C THR A 18 -16.64 2.47 -8.44
N LYS A 19 -16.84 1.44 -7.62
CA LYS A 19 -16.83 1.54 -6.16
C LYS A 19 -15.51 0.99 -5.63
N THR A 20 -14.49 1.83 -5.52
CA THR A 20 -13.12 1.42 -5.13
C THR A 20 -13.08 0.66 -3.79
N GLY A 21 -13.92 1.02 -2.83
CA GLY A 21 -14.03 0.30 -1.57
C GLY A 21 -14.57 -1.14 -1.67
N LYS A 22 -15.04 -1.58 -2.84
CA LYS A 22 -15.51 -2.97 -3.07
C LYS A 22 -14.46 -3.86 -3.73
N ILE A 23 -13.38 -3.28 -4.24
CA ILE A 23 -12.31 -3.98 -4.96
C ILE A 23 -11.00 -3.75 -4.23
N LEU A 24 -10.10 -4.71 -4.37
CA LEU A 24 -8.72 -4.65 -3.88
C LEU A 24 -7.80 -4.88 -5.07
N TYR A 25 -6.79 -4.05 -5.23
CA TYR A 25 -5.68 -4.38 -6.12
C TYR A 25 -4.74 -5.33 -5.40
N GLU A 26 -4.45 -6.46 -6.00
CA GLU A 26 -3.69 -7.55 -5.38
C GLU A 26 -2.59 -8.02 -6.33
N CYS A 27 -1.36 -8.05 -5.83
CA CYS A 27 -0.20 -8.67 -6.47
C CYS A 27 0.37 -9.72 -5.52
N MET A 28 -0.08 -10.96 -5.68
CA MET A 28 0.45 -12.11 -4.94
C MET A 28 1.57 -12.76 -5.74
N ILE A 29 2.82 -12.45 -5.38
CA ILE A 29 4.02 -12.97 -6.05
C ILE A 29 4.38 -14.35 -5.50
N ASP A 30 4.31 -14.50 -4.20
CA ASP A 30 4.58 -15.77 -3.52
C ASP A 30 3.49 -16.08 -2.48
N LYS A 31 2.61 -17.02 -2.80
CA LYS A 31 1.52 -17.43 -1.91
C LYS A 31 1.97 -18.17 -0.65
N SER A 32 3.19 -18.67 -0.62
CA SER A 32 3.77 -19.30 0.58
C SER A 32 4.30 -18.26 1.57
N ASN A 33 4.58 -17.04 1.11
CA ASN A 33 5.05 -15.96 1.95
C ASN A 33 3.86 -15.33 2.70
N PRO A 34 3.86 -15.40 4.05
CA PRO A 34 2.75 -14.84 4.85
C PRO A 34 2.79 -13.31 4.99
N PHE A 35 3.79 -12.65 4.42
CA PHE A 35 3.94 -11.19 4.51
C PHE A 35 3.39 -10.49 3.27
N GLY A 36 2.78 -9.32 3.47
CA GLY A 36 2.32 -8.48 2.39
C GLY A 36 2.40 -7.00 2.74
N PHE A 37 2.38 -6.16 1.71
CA PHE A 37 2.46 -4.71 1.84
C PHE A 37 1.16 -4.07 1.34
N LEU A 38 0.61 -3.15 2.13
CA LEU A 38 -0.53 -2.34 1.76
C LEU A 38 -0.05 -0.94 1.36
N CYS A 39 -0.25 -0.58 0.11
CA CYS A 39 0.11 0.71 -0.46
C CYS A 39 -1.13 1.57 -0.71
N GLU A 40 -0.93 2.89 -0.82
CA GLU A 40 -2.02 3.82 -1.17
C GLU A 40 -2.47 3.61 -2.61
N GLY A 41 -1.53 3.63 -3.55
CA GLY A 41 -1.77 3.54 -4.98
C GLY A 41 -1.41 2.19 -5.59
N THR A 42 -2.01 1.90 -6.75
CA THR A 42 -1.71 0.67 -7.51
C THR A 42 -0.29 0.66 -8.07
N LYS A 43 0.29 1.83 -8.38
CA LYS A 43 1.67 1.93 -8.84
C LYS A 43 2.66 1.54 -7.77
N ASP A 44 2.41 1.97 -6.54
CA ASP A 44 3.24 1.65 -5.39
C ASP A 44 3.20 0.14 -5.13
N ALA A 45 1.99 -0.45 -5.12
CA ALA A 45 1.83 -1.89 -4.98
C ALA A 45 2.53 -2.66 -6.10
N LEU A 46 2.43 -2.20 -7.35
CA LEU A 46 3.12 -2.83 -8.48
C LEU A 46 4.65 -2.73 -8.36
N THR A 47 5.17 -1.61 -7.87
CA THR A 47 6.60 -1.43 -7.62
C THR A 47 7.10 -2.42 -6.57
N ILE A 48 6.40 -2.55 -5.44
CA ILE A 48 6.72 -3.50 -4.39
C ILE A 48 6.66 -4.96 -4.92
N ALA A 49 5.65 -5.27 -5.74
CA ALA A 49 5.56 -6.57 -6.40
C ALA A 49 6.72 -6.84 -7.35
N GLY A 50 7.19 -5.81 -8.06
CA GLY A 50 8.36 -5.90 -8.94
C GLY A 50 9.64 -6.28 -8.23
N TYR A 51 9.74 -6.02 -6.91
CA TYR A 51 10.83 -6.48 -6.06
C TYR A 51 10.56 -7.84 -5.38
N GLY A 52 9.50 -8.54 -5.79
CA GLY A 52 9.21 -9.91 -5.33
C GLY A 52 8.38 -10.01 -4.06
N PHE A 53 7.76 -8.93 -3.60
CA PHE A 53 6.92 -8.92 -2.40
C PHE A 53 5.42 -8.94 -2.73
N ASN A 54 4.64 -9.67 -1.94
CA ASN A 54 3.18 -9.61 -2.01
C ASN A 54 2.70 -8.19 -1.65
N SER A 55 1.82 -7.63 -2.44
CA SER A 55 1.37 -6.26 -2.24
C SER A 55 -0.08 -6.04 -2.62
N PHE A 56 -0.68 -5.04 -2.00
CA PHE A 56 -2.08 -4.65 -2.16
C PHE A 56 -2.20 -3.13 -2.28
N SER A 57 -3.26 -2.66 -2.94
CA SER A 57 -3.68 -1.27 -2.84
C SER A 57 -5.18 -1.18 -2.59
N CYS A 58 -5.55 -0.34 -1.64
CA CYS A 58 -6.97 -0.02 -1.35
C CYS A 58 -7.50 1.18 -2.15
N PHE A 59 -6.73 1.69 -3.12
CA PHE A 59 -7.07 2.84 -3.97
C PHE A 59 -7.25 4.14 -3.21
N GLY A 60 -6.48 4.36 -2.17
CA GLY A 60 -6.49 5.56 -1.35
C GLY A 60 -6.05 5.29 0.09
N LEU A 61 -6.45 6.19 0.99
CA LEU A 61 -5.98 6.23 2.39
C LEU A 61 -6.86 5.46 3.39
N ASN A 62 -7.97 4.88 2.92
CA ASN A 62 -8.91 4.19 3.81
C ASN A 62 -9.23 2.80 3.27
N ILE A 63 -8.91 1.79 4.05
CA ILE A 63 -9.32 0.42 3.76
C ILE A 63 -10.77 0.21 4.20
N SER A 64 -11.56 -0.46 3.35
CA SER A 64 -12.93 -0.85 3.68
C SER A 64 -12.97 -2.25 4.31
N GLU A 65 -14.09 -2.57 4.96
CA GLU A 65 -14.34 -3.93 5.49
C GLU A 65 -14.25 -4.99 4.38
N ARG A 66 -14.75 -4.68 3.19
CA ARG A 66 -14.69 -5.59 2.04
C ARG A 66 -13.26 -5.84 1.60
N GLN A 67 -12.45 -4.78 1.51
CA GLN A 67 -11.02 -4.89 1.16
C GLN A 67 -10.26 -5.67 2.23
N MET A 68 -10.52 -5.41 3.50
CA MET A 68 -9.92 -6.19 4.60
C MET A 68 -10.28 -7.69 4.51
N SER A 69 -11.55 -8.00 4.23
CA SER A 69 -11.98 -9.38 4.01
C SER A 69 -11.23 -10.07 2.85
N LEU A 70 -10.93 -9.33 1.77
CA LEU A 70 -10.16 -9.84 0.64
C LEU A 70 -8.70 -10.12 1.03
N ILE A 71 -8.07 -9.22 1.81
CA ILE A 71 -6.71 -9.44 2.33
C ILE A 71 -6.67 -10.68 3.22
N LEU A 72 -7.61 -10.85 4.13
CA LEU A 72 -7.68 -12.04 4.98
C LEU A 72 -7.81 -13.33 4.17
N LYS A 73 -8.58 -13.30 3.09
CA LYS A 73 -8.74 -14.46 2.19
C LYS A 73 -7.49 -14.77 1.36
N SER A 74 -6.59 -13.82 1.16
CA SER A 74 -5.34 -14.06 0.44
C SER A 74 -4.35 -14.96 1.20
N GLY A 75 -4.57 -15.16 2.50
CA GLY A 75 -3.71 -15.98 3.36
C GLY A 75 -2.57 -15.22 4.04
N ILE A 76 -2.46 -13.91 3.82
CA ILE A 76 -1.50 -13.04 4.52
C ILE A 76 -1.74 -13.08 6.02
N LYS A 77 -0.66 -13.18 6.80
CA LYS A 77 -0.67 -13.21 8.27
C LYS A 77 -0.14 -11.92 8.89
N THR A 78 0.78 -11.25 8.19
CA THR A 78 1.36 -9.97 8.62
C THR A 78 1.27 -8.96 7.49
N LEU A 79 0.70 -7.80 7.75
CA LEU A 79 0.54 -6.73 6.77
C LEU A 79 1.37 -5.51 7.19
N TYR A 80 2.20 -5.04 6.27
CA TYR A 80 2.99 -3.82 6.42
C TYR A 80 2.31 -2.70 5.65
N ILE A 81 1.90 -1.64 6.35
CA ILE A 81 1.32 -0.44 5.71
C ILE A 81 2.47 0.43 5.22
N MET A 82 2.56 0.63 3.92
CA MET A 82 3.59 1.43 3.26
C MET A 82 2.93 2.52 2.40
N TYR A 83 2.43 3.55 3.08
CA TYR A 83 1.80 4.70 2.44
C TYR A 83 2.83 5.80 2.16
N ASP A 84 2.42 6.85 1.47
CA ASP A 84 3.27 8.01 1.18
C ASP A 84 3.78 8.65 2.49
N SER A 85 4.96 9.27 2.43
CA SER A 85 5.59 9.91 3.58
C SER A 85 5.03 11.30 3.90
N ASP A 86 4.03 11.77 3.16
CA ASP A 86 3.37 13.04 3.46
C ASP A 86 2.38 12.92 4.64
N GLU A 87 1.89 14.07 5.12
CA GLU A 87 1.02 14.12 6.29
C GLU A 87 -0.25 13.26 6.11
N ALA A 88 -0.85 13.29 4.92
CA ALA A 88 -2.05 12.52 4.62
C ALA A 88 -1.78 11.01 4.66
N GLY A 89 -0.65 10.57 4.08
CA GLY A 89 -0.22 9.17 4.11
C GLY A 89 0.07 8.69 5.53
N VAL A 90 0.77 9.49 6.32
CA VAL A 90 1.08 9.18 7.73
C VAL A 90 -0.21 9.04 8.56
N GLU A 91 -1.15 9.96 8.44
CA GLU A 91 -2.43 9.90 9.17
C GLU A 91 -3.31 8.74 8.67
N GLY A 92 -3.31 8.48 7.36
CA GLY A 92 -4.00 7.32 6.78
C GLY A 92 -3.43 6.00 7.30
N ALA A 93 -2.11 5.88 7.36
CA ALA A 93 -1.43 4.70 7.88
C ALA A 93 -1.77 4.45 9.36
N LYS A 94 -1.74 5.48 10.21
CA LYS A 94 -2.12 5.38 11.62
C LYS A 94 -3.57 4.91 11.79
N ARG A 95 -4.48 5.46 10.99
CA ARG A 95 -5.90 5.11 11.03
C ARG A 95 -6.13 3.66 10.62
N ASN A 96 -5.54 3.24 9.51
CA ASN A 96 -5.65 1.87 9.04
C ASN A 96 -4.97 0.87 9.98
N PHE A 97 -3.83 1.22 10.57
CA PHE A 97 -3.17 0.38 11.57
C PHE A 97 -4.09 0.06 12.75
N LYS A 98 -4.79 1.07 13.31
CA LYS A 98 -5.73 0.87 14.41
C LYS A 98 -6.87 -0.09 14.04
N TYR A 99 -7.28 -0.10 12.79
CA TYR A 99 -8.34 -0.97 12.30
C TYR A 99 -7.81 -2.39 11.99
N ILE A 100 -6.75 -2.50 11.19
CA ILE A 100 -6.22 -3.77 10.67
C ILE A 100 -5.68 -4.67 11.77
N ARG A 101 -5.02 -4.10 12.78
CA ARG A 101 -4.43 -4.85 13.90
C ARG A 101 -5.44 -5.68 14.73
N ASN A 102 -6.71 -5.43 14.54
CA ASN A 102 -7.76 -6.24 15.18
C ASN A 102 -8.00 -7.58 14.45
N PHE A 103 -7.44 -7.79 13.27
CA PHE A 103 -7.70 -8.95 12.42
C PHE A 103 -6.44 -9.78 12.15
N ILE A 104 -5.30 -9.11 11.92
CA ILE A 104 -4.01 -9.76 11.62
C ILE A 104 -2.87 -8.93 12.22
N ASP A 105 -1.67 -9.51 12.26
CA ASP A 105 -0.48 -8.75 12.60
C ASP A 105 -0.27 -7.61 11.62
N CYS A 106 -0.02 -6.42 12.15
CA CYS A 106 0.09 -5.23 11.33
C CYS A 106 1.20 -4.31 11.84
N ASN A 107 1.96 -3.77 10.92
CA ASN A 107 3.02 -2.79 11.19
C ASN A 107 2.94 -1.64 10.18
N VAL A 108 3.43 -0.47 10.58
CA VAL A 108 3.54 0.70 9.69
C VAL A 108 5.00 0.90 9.34
N ILE A 109 5.33 0.95 8.06
CA ILE A 109 6.66 1.28 7.59
C ILE A 109 6.94 2.76 7.91
N LYS A 110 7.98 3.01 8.68
CA LYS A 110 8.43 4.35 9.05
C LYS A 110 9.60 4.74 8.15
N TYR A 111 9.44 5.85 7.45
CA TYR A 111 10.52 6.42 6.68
C TYR A 111 11.50 7.16 7.60
N PRO A 112 12.82 6.94 7.45
CA PRO A 112 13.82 7.69 8.22
C PRO A 112 13.73 9.19 7.96
N GLN A 113 14.14 10.00 8.92
CA GLN A 113 14.23 11.44 8.73
C GLN A 113 15.19 11.74 7.57
N GLY A 114 14.75 12.61 6.64
CA GLY A 114 15.54 12.96 5.46
C GLY A 114 15.53 11.89 4.36
N PHE A 115 14.67 10.87 4.45
CA PHE A 115 14.53 9.87 3.40
C PHE A 115 14.11 10.55 2.07
N PRO A 116 14.85 10.32 0.97
CA PRO A 116 14.71 11.12 -0.23
C PRO A 116 13.47 10.80 -1.07
N TYR A 117 12.80 9.69 -0.79
CA TYR A 117 11.65 9.23 -1.58
C TYR A 117 10.35 9.50 -0.86
N LYS A 118 9.35 9.96 -1.61
CA LYS A 118 8.05 10.33 -1.08
C LYS A 118 7.11 9.13 -0.96
N ASP A 119 7.16 8.25 -1.92
CA ASP A 119 6.29 7.09 -2.04
C ASP A 119 7.09 5.85 -2.49
N PRO A 120 6.52 4.63 -2.36
CA PRO A 120 7.20 3.40 -2.78
C PRO A 120 7.57 3.38 -4.27
N ASN A 121 6.76 4.00 -5.14
CA ASN A 121 7.02 4.02 -6.58
C ASN A 121 8.24 4.89 -6.97
N ASP A 122 8.65 5.81 -6.09
CA ASP A 122 9.84 6.62 -6.30
C ASP A 122 11.13 5.86 -5.97
N ILE A 123 11.06 4.80 -5.17
CA ILE A 123 12.22 3.96 -4.85
C ILE A 123 12.59 3.14 -6.08
N ARG A 124 13.76 3.43 -6.67
CA ARG A 124 14.28 2.78 -7.88
C ARG A 124 15.37 1.77 -7.60
N ASP A 125 15.83 1.69 -6.37
CA ASP A 125 16.94 0.85 -5.94
C ASP A 125 16.45 -0.18 -4.92
N GLU A 126 16.58 -1.45 -5.27
CA GLU A 126 16.20 -2.57 -4.42
C GLU A 126 16.91 -2.54 -3.06
N TYR A 127 18.19 -2.15 -3.04
CA TYR A 127 18.95 -2.08 -1.78
C TYR A 127 18.38 -1.02 -0.84
N VAL A 128 17.96 0.12 -1.37
CA VAL A 128 17.31 1.18 -0.60
C VAL A 128 15.98 0.69 -0.01
N LEU A 129 15.20 -0.05 -0.80
CA LEU A 129 13.96 -0.65 -0.31
C LEU A 129 14.24 -1.68 0.78
N LEU A 130 15.19 -2.59 0.55
CA LEU A 130 15.54 -3.63 1.52
C LEU A 130 16.07 -3.05 2.83
N ASP A 131 16.89 -1.98 2.77
CA ASP A 131 17.37 -1.30 3.97
C ASP A 131 16.24 -0.61 4.74
N LEU A 132 15.31 0.02 4.04
CA LEU A 132 14.12 0.60 4.66
C LEU A 132 13.30 -0.49 5.37
N LEU A 133 13.09 -1.63 4.73
CA LEU A 133 12.35 -2.75 5.31
C LEU A 133 13.06 -3.33 6.52
N ARG A 134 14.38 -3.56 6.45
CA ARG A 134 15.18 -4.06 7.58
C ARG A 134 15.11 -3.15 8.81
N GLY A 135 15.07 -1.85 8.60
CA GLY A 135 14.89 -0.88 9.68
C GLY A 135 13.51 -0.89 10.34
N ASN A 136 12.52 -1.57 9.73
CA ASN A 136 11.13 -1.64 10.20
C ASN A 136 10.68 -3.06 10.61
N LEU A 137 11.48 -4.06 10.28
CA LEU A 137 11.25 -5.45 10.68
C LEU A 137 12.00 -5.75 11.96
#